data_99faf1eaf6d4d54aded4c342b7bb0efe
#
_entry.id   99faf1eaf6d4d54aded4c342b7bb0efe
#
_cell.length_a   1.000
_cell.length_b   1.000
_cell.length_c   1.000
_cell.angle_alpha   90.00
_cell.angle_beta   90.00
_cell.angle_gamma   90.00
#
_symmetry.space_group_name_H-M   'P 1'
#
loop_
_entity.id
_entity.type
_entity.pdbx_description
1 polymer ?
#
loop_
_entity_poly.entity_id
_entity_poly.type
_entity_poly.pdbx_seq_one_letter_code
_entity_poly.pdbx_strand_id
1 'polypeptide(L)'
;MKQIHKNINWDAVAFFEHLTKTNKLAQKEGFNFCRVSGLEGFEECIHALQSTANFIAVSDIAQGYTELNTTPHTRRVKTVFLAMRHALDDMQARQQCMDIMRELFRQFMSVLIQEKTRVEEQHIYLDPRISFQEIDRYFLSGCACAFFQIATDVYTDLRYNQEEWE
;
A
#
# COMPACT_ATOMS: atom_id res chain seq x y z
N MET A 1 11.60 30.05 13.30
CA MET A 1 12.31 28.75 13.47
C MET A 1 11.63 27.69 12.60
N LYS A 2 12.33 27.13 11.64
CA LYS A 2 11.80 25.97 10.90
C LYS A 2 11.73 24.80 11.89
N GLN A 3 10.51 24.36 12.20
CA GLN A 3 10.34 23.06 12.87
C GLN A 3 10.97 22.01 11.96
N ILE A 4 12.11 21.48 12.39
CA ILE A 4 12.70 20.33 11.75
C ILE A 4 11.74 19.19 12.07
N HIS A 5 11.00 18.72 11.07
CA HIS A 5 10.15 17.56 11.24
C HIS A 5 11.07 16.35 11.50
N LYS A 6 11.20 15.98 12.76
CA LYS A 6 11.99 14.82 13.19
C LYS A 6 11.36 13.48 12.76
N ASN A 7 10.14 13.52 12.24
CA ASN A 7 9.40 12.34 11.84
C ASN A 7 9.23 12.33 10.32
N ILE A 8 10.27 11.86 9.64
CA ILE A 8 10.26 11.69 8.19
C ILE A 8 9.54 10.36 7.87
N ASN A 9 8.64 10.38 6.89
CA ASN A 9 7.95 9.19 6.42
C ASN A 9 7.64 9.30 4.93
N TRP A 10 7.54 8.16 4.27
CA TRP A 10 7.07 8.06 2.90
C TRP A 10 5.55 7.97 2.85
N ASP A 11 4.92 8.75 1.97
CA ASP A 11 3.47 8.74 1.79
C ASP A 11 3.04 7.70 0.77
N ALA A 12 2.88 6.46 1.23
CA ALA A 12 2.41 5.35 0.40
C ALA A 12 0.99 5.60 -0.14
N VAL A 13 0.12 6.24 0.65
CA VAL A 13 -1.25 6.53 0.26
C VAL A 13 -1.28 7.46 -0.95
N ALA A 14 -0.57 8.58 -0.88
CA ALA A 14 -0.48 9.52 -2.00
C ALA A 14 0.17 8.88 -3.24
N PHE A 15 1.20 8.05 -3.04
CA PHE A 15 1.88 7.35 -4.13
C PHE A 15 0.92 6.43 -4.88
N PHE A 16 0.22 5.53 -4.21
CA PHE A 16 -0.69 4.59 -4.87
C PHE A 16 -1.97 5.24 -5.38
N GLU A 17 -2.44 6.30 -4.74
CA GLU A 17 -3.53 7.12 -5.29
C GLU A 17 -3.15 7.70 -6.65
N HIS A 18 -1.94 8.26 -6.75
CA HIS A 18 -1.42 8.79 -8.01
C HIS A 18 -1.28 7.69 -9.07
N LEU A 19 -0.72 6.54 -8.72
CA LEU A 19 -0.60 5.41 -9.64
C LEU A 19 -1.96 4.94 -10.14
N THR A 20 -2.95 4.83 -9.26
CA THR A 20 -4.32 4.43 -9.65
C THR A 20 -4.91 5.39 -10.67
N LYS A 21 -4.71 6.69 -10.48
CA LYS A 21 -5.26 7.73 -11.38
C LYS A 21 -4.53 7.84 -12.72
N THR A 22 -3.26 7.48 -12.78
CA THR A 22 -2.42 7.69 -13.96
C THR A 22 -2.12 6.41 -14.75
N ASN A 23 -2.27 5.25 -14.13
CA ASN A 23 -2.01 3.98 -14.81
C ASN A 23 -3.12 3.65 -15.81
N LYS A 24 -2.75 3.40 -17.07
CA LYS A 24 -3.70 3.14 -18.16
C LYS A 24 -4.52 1.86 -17.95
N LEU A 25 -3.90 0.80 -17.42
CA LEU A 25 -4.59 -0.45 -17.12
C LEU A 25 -5.60 -0.25 -15.99
N ALA A 26 -5.20 0.40 -14.90
CA ALA A 26 -6.08 0.71 -13.79
C ALA A 26 -7.30 1.53 -14.23
N GLN A 27 -7.11 2.53 -15.09
CA GLN A 27 -8.19 3.35 -15.63
C GLN A 27 -9.09 2.56 -16.58
N LYS A 28 -8.50 1.76 -17.48
CA LYS A 28 -9.26 0.91 -18.42
C LYS A 28 -10.17 -0.08 -17.68
N GLU A 29 -9.67 -0.70 -16.62
CA GLU A 29 -10.39 -1.69 -15.81
C GLU A 29 -11.27 -1.05 -14.72
N GLY A 30 -11.33 0.28 -14.64
CA GLY A 30 -12.20 1.00 -13.72
C GLY A 30 -11.83 0.88 -12.24
N PHE A 31 -10.55 0.80 -11.91
CA PHE A 31 -10.09 0.79 -10.53
C PHE A 31 -10.32 2.13 -9.85
N ASN A 32 -10.90 2.09 -8.65
CA ASN A 32 -11.06 3.24 -7.77
C ASN A 32 -10.06 3.13 -6.61
N PHE A 33 -9.57 4.26 -6.17
CA PHE A 33 -8.69 4.33 -5.01
C PHE A 33 -9.47 4.56 -3.72
N CYS A 34 -9.09 3.86 -2.64
CA CYS A 34 -9.61 4.13 -1.30
C CYS A 34 -8.54 3.97 -0.21
N ARG A 35 -8.78 4.65 0.91
CA ARG A 35 -7.99 4.51 2.14
C ARG A 35 -8.72 3.57 3.08
N VAL A 36 -7.98 2.72 3.78
CA VAL A 36 -8.54 1.81 4.76
C VAL A 36 -7.69 1.77 6.02
N SER A 37 -8.33 1.63 7.18
CA SER A 37 -7.63 1.57 8.47
C SER A 37 -7.28 0.15 8.92
N GLY A 38 -7.45 -0.85 8.05
CA GLY A 38 -7.17 -2.25 8.34
C GLY A 38 -8.10 -3.17 7.55
N LEU A 39 -8.16 -4.44 7.96
CA LEU A 39 -8.97 -5.44 7.26
C LEU A 39 -10.48 -5.12 7.31
N GLU A 40 -10.96 -4.64 8.45
CA GLU A 40 -12.36 -4.21 8.61
C GLU A 40 -12.71 -3.05 7.69
N GLY A 41 -11.84 -2.03 7.59
CA GLY A 41 -12.01 -0.92 6.65
C GLY A 41 -11.98 -1.37 5.19
N PHE A 42 -11.28 -2.46 4.90
CA PHE A 42 -11.27 -3.09 3.58
C PHE A 42 -12.62 -3.71 3.24
N GLU A 43 -13.23 -4.43 4.17
CA GLU A 43 -14.58 -4.98 4.01
C GLU A 43 -15.63 -3.87 3.85
N GLU A 44 -15.51 -2.79 4.62
CA GLU A 44 -16.35 -1.59 4.47
C GLU A 44 -16.20 -0.96 3.08
N CYS A 45 -14.98 -0.88 2.54
CA CYS A 45 -14.74 -0.42 1.17
C CYS A 45 -15.44 -1.32 0.15
N ILE A 46 -15.40 -2.64 0.30
CA ILE A 46 -16.10 -3.56 -0.58
C ILE A 46 -17.60 -3.29 -0.56
N HIS A 47 -18.18 -3.10 0.62
CA HIS A 47 -19.60 -2.80 0.76
C HIS A 47 -19.98 -1.42 0.21
N ALA A 48 -19.18 -0.40 0.47
CA ALA A 48 -19.40 0.95 -0.04
C ALA A 48 -19.26 1.05 -1.56
N LEU A 49 -18.39 0.23 -2.15
CA LEU A 49 -18.13 0.16 -3.58
C LEU A 49 -18.94 -0.93 -4.30
N GLN A 50 -20.09 -1.35 -3.74
CA GLN A 50 -20.92 -2.38 -4.37
C GLN A 50 -21.35 -2.05 -5.80
N SER A 51 -21.41 -0.76 -6.16
CA SER A 51 -21.70 -0.28 -7.53
C SER A 51 -20.46 -0.16 -8.41
N THR A 52 -19.26 -0.20 -7.86
CA THR A 52 -17.97 -0.10 -8.56
C THR A 52 -17.26 -1.44 -8.52
N ALA A 53 -16.85 -1.93 -9.69
CA ALA A 53 -16.37 -3.29 -9.84
C ALA A 53 -15.01 -3.53 -9.18
N ASN A 54 -14.10 -2.54 -9.21
CA ASN A 54 -12.69 -2.74 -8.89
C ASN A 54 -12.14 -1.62 -8.04
N PHE A 55 -11.22 -1.95 -7.13
CA PHE A 55 -10.58 -0.92 -6.30
C PHE A 55 -9.15 -1.30 -5.89
N ILE A 56 -8.38 -0.25 -5.57
CA ILE A 56 -7.08 -0.31 -4.93
C ILE A 56 -7.23 0.38 -3.58
N ALA A 57 -6.95 -0.35 -2.51
CA ALA A 57 -7.04 0.16 -1.15
C ALA A 57 -5.67 0.16 -0.48
N VAL A 58 -5.34 1.26 0.18
CA VAL A 58 -4.09 1.40 0.93
C VAL A 58 -4.39 1.67 2.38
N SER A 59 -3.75 0.90 3.27
CA SER A 59 -3.82 1.13 4.70
C SER A 59 -3.22 2.50 5.07
N ASP A 60 -3.99 3.33 5.76
CA ASP A 60 -3.51 4.61 6.31
C ASP A 60 -2.74 4.43 7.62
N ILE A 61 -2.89 3.29 8.27
CA ILE A 61 -2.09 2.87 9.43
C ILE A 61 -0.90 2.02 9.00
N ALA A 62 0.10 1.94 9.87
CA ALA A 62 1.27 1.10 9.65
C ALA A 62 1.54 0.23 10.87
N GLN A 63 2.10 -0.94 10.63
CA GLN A 63 2.74 -1.78 11.64
C GLN A 63 4.26 -1.65 11.49
N GLY A 64 4.98 -1.82 12.58
CA GLY A 64 6.43 -1.75 12.54
C GLY A 64 7.05 -1.73 13.91
N TYR A 65 8.28 -1.25 13.95
CA TYR A 65 9.03 -1.12 15.18
C TYR A 65 10.07 0.00 15.07
N THR A 66 10.54 0.47 16.21
CA THR A 66 11.68 1.37 16.32
C THR A 66 12.78 0.67 17.09
N GLU A 67 13.99 0.64 16.56
CA GLU A 67 15.16 0.09 17.24
C GLU A 67 15.83 1.17 18.08
N LEU A 68 16.07 0.86 19.37
CA LEU A 68 16.72 1.75 20.33
C LEU A 68 18.24 1.45 20.40
N ASN A 69 18.93 1.58 19.30
CA ASN A 69 20.37 1.34 19.19
C ASN A 69 21.14 2.62 18.80
N THR A 70 22.43 2.50 18.52
CA THR A 70 23.30 3.63 18.16
C THR A 70 22.92 4.32 16.85
N THR A 71 22.20 3.61 15.96
CA THR A 71 21.64 4.15 14.73
C THR A 71 20.15 3.81 14.68
N PRO A 72 19.32 4.53 15.46
CA PRO A 72 17.91 4.19 15.58
C PRO A 72 17.16 4.37 14.28
N HIS A 73 16.41 3.35 13.89
CA HIS A 73 15.55 3.35 12.72
C HIS A 73 14.12 2.96 13.09
N THR A 74 13.16 3.53 12.40
CA THR A 74 11.76 3.12 12.48
C THR A 74 11.38 2.43 11.19
N ARG A 75 10.92 1.19 11.32
CA ARG A 75 10.31 0.41 10.23
C ARG A 75 8.81 0.58 10.27
N ARG A 76 8.24 0.88 9.11
CA ARG A 76 6.78 0.96 8.91
C ARG A 76 6.38 0.08 7.74
N VAL A 77 5.36 -0.76 7.94
CA VAL A 77 4.81 -1.65 6.93
C VAL A 77 3.41 -1.18 6.59
N LYS A 78 3.17 -0.94 5.32
CA LYS A 78 1.86 -0.59 4.74
C LYS A 78 1.35 -1.73 3.89
N THR A 79 0.05 -1.96 3.91
CA THR A 79 -0.61 -2.97 3.08
C THR A 79 -1.39 -2.28 1.96
N VAL A 80 -1.24 -2.81 0.76
CA VAL A 80 -1.95 -2.39 -0.44
C VAL A 80 -2.79 -3.55 -0.94
N PHE A 81 -4.08 -3.34 -1.13
CA PHE A 81 -5.04 -4.33 -1.61
C PHE A 81 -5.46 -4.03 -3.05
N LEU A 82 -5.53 -5.06 -3.86
CA LEU A 82 -6.11 -5.03 -5.20
C LEU A 82 -7.32 -5.95 -5.21
N ALA A 83 -8.46 -5.48 -5.68
CA ALA A 83 -9.67 -6.28 -5.76
C ALA A 83 -10.44 -6.03 -7.05
N MET A 84 -10.92 -7.10 -7.66
CA MET A 84 -11.77 -7.09 -8.83
C MET A 84 -13.00 -7.98 -8.59
N ARG A 85 -14.17 -7.47 -8.94
CA ARG A 85 -15.43 -8.23 -8.84
C ARG A 85 -15.60 -9.15 -10.04
N HIS A 86 -16.14 -10.32 -9.77
CA HIS A 86 -16.58 -11.30 -10.77
C HIS A 86 -17.83 -12.03 -10.28
N ALA A 87 -18.55 -12.71 -11.19
CA ALA A 87 -19.66 -13.57 -10.81
C ALA A 87 -19.15 -14.75 -9.97
N LEU A 88 -19.90 -15.09 -8.90
CA LEU A 88 -19.50 -16.11 -7.91
C LEU A 88 -19.15 -17.47 -8.53
N ASP A 89 -19.90 -17.85 -9.55
CA ASP A 89 -19.79 -19.17 -10.20
C ASP A 89 -18.88 -19.16 -11.43
N ASP A 90 -18.34 -17.99 -11.81
CA ASP A 90 -17.50 -17.84 -12.98
C ASP A 90 -16.01 -17.90 -12.61
N MET A 91 -15.48 -19.12 -12.61
CA MET A 91 -14.06 -19.35 -12.30
C MET A 91 -13.13 -18.85 -13.39
N GLN A 92 -13.59 -18.78 -14.64
CA GLN A 92 -12.80 -18.22 -15.75
C GLN A 92 -12.69 -16.68 -15.60
N ALA A 93 -13.78 -16.01 -15.28
CA ALA A 93 -13.75 -14.57 -14.98
C ALA A 93 -12.84 -14.25 -13.79
N ARG A 94 -12.86 -15.09 -12.74
CA ARG A 94 -11.94 -14.97 -11.61
C ARG A 94 -10.48 -15.06 -12.07
N GLN A 95 -10.14 -16.03 -12.90
CA GLN A 95 -8.78 -16.22 -13.44
C GLN A 95 -8.34 -14.98 -14.23
N GLN A 96 -9.21 -14.44 -15.07
CA GLN A 96 -8.95 -13.23 -15.84
C GLN A 96 -8.71 -12.02 -14.91
N CYS A 97 -9.51 -11.86 -13.87
CA CYS A 97 -9.31 -10.83 -12.85
C CYS A 97 -7.94 -10.96 -12.16
N MET A 98 -7.56 -12.17 -11.79
CA MET A 98 -6.25 -12.41 -11.18
C MET A 98 -5.11 -12.06 -12.13
N ASP A 99 -5.21 -12.39 -13.40
CA ASP A 99 -4.18 -12.07 -14.40
C ASP A 99 -4.04 -10.55 -14.61
N ILE A 100 -5.15 -9.83 -14.63
CA ILE A 100 -5.15 -8.36 -14.69
C ILE A 100 -4.47 -7.77 -13.44
N MET A 101 -4.81 -8.26 -12.25
CA MET A 101 -4.20 -7.76 -11.02
C MET A 101 -2.70 -8.08 -10.93
N ARG A 102 -2.27 -9.24 -11.41
CA ARG A 102 -0.84 -9.60 -11.50
C ARG A 102 -0.08 -8.65 -12.43
N GLU A 103 -0.67 -8.33 -13.59
CA GLU A 103 -0.07 -7.35 -14.51
C GLU A 103 -0.05 -5.95 -13.93
N LEU A 104 -1.11 -5.52 -13.25
CA LEU A 104 -1.17 -4.23 -12.57
C LEU A 104 -0.10 -4.15 -11.45
N PHE A 105 0.04 -5.21 -10.67
CA PHE A 105 1.10 -5.32 -9.66
C PHE A 105 2.49 -5.16 -10.31
N ARG A 106 2.77 -5.88 -11.40
CA ARG A 106 4.03 -5.77 -12.13
C ARG A 106 4.30 -4.33 -12.59
N GLN A 107 3.29 -3.66 -13.12
CA GLN A 107 3.40 -2.26 -13.56
C GLN A 107 3.67 -1.32 -12.38
N PHE A 108 3.00 -1.51 -11.25
CA PHE A 108 3.26 -0.73 -10.04
C PHE A 108 4.67 -0.95 -9.50
N MET A 109 5.17 -2.18 -9.54
CA MET A 109 6.54 -2.48 -9.12
C MET A 109 7.58 -1.80 -10.02
N SER A 110 7.31 -1.65 -11.31
CA SER A 110 8.22 -0.95 -12.22
C SER A 110 8.38 0.55 -11.88
N VAL A 111 7.34 1.17 -11.37
CA VAL A 111 7.39 2.57 -10.88
C VAL A 111 7.99 2.62 -9.48
N LEU A 112 7.67 1.64 -8.64
CA LEU A 112 8.20 1.58 -7.27
C LEU A 112 9.73 1.48 -7.23
N ILE A 113 10.35 0.81 -8.21
CA ILE A 113 11.81 0.78 -8.34
C ILE A 113 12.39 2.19 -8.52
N GLN A 114 11.75 3.02 -9.33
CA GLN A 114 12.17 4.43 -9.53
C GLN A 114 11.93 5.25 -8.27
N GLU A 115 10.78 5.07 -7.63
CA GLU A 115 10.45 5.72 -6.37
C GLU A 115 11.43 5.35 -5.25
N LYS A 116 11.82 4.08 -5.16
CA LYS A 116 12.84 3.60 -4.22
C LYS A 116 14.13 4.42 -4.34
N THR A 117 14.63 4.60 -5.54
CA THR A 117 15.84 5.39 -5.78
C THR A 117 15.64 6.87 -5.39
N ARG A 118 14.48 7.44 -5.72
CA ARG A 118 14.17 8.84 -5.40
C ARG A 118 14.11 9.11 -3.90
N VAL A 119 13.45 8.23 -3.13
CA VAL A 119 13.29 8.44 -1.68
C VAL A 119 14.55 8.07 -0.90
N GLU A 120 15.41 7.23 -1.44
CA GLU A 120 16.72 6.92 -0.85
C GLU A 120 17.60 8.17 -0.73
N GLU A 121 17.51 9.11 -1.68
CA GLU A 121 18.17 10.43 -1.61
C GLU A 121 17.65 11.27 -0.42
N GLN A 122 16.47 10.96 0.09
CA GLN A 122 15.86 11.59 1.26
C GLN A 122 16.08 10.77 2.54
N HIS A 123 16.95 9.76 2.52
CA HIS A 123 17.21 8.84 3.61
C HIS A 123 15.99 8.01 4.05
N ILE A 124 15.10 7.72 3.09
CA ILE A 124 13.99 6.76 3.25
C ILE A 124 14.35 5.51 2.45
N TYR A 125 14.42 4.38 3.12
CA TYR A 125 14.82 3.12 2.50
C TYR A 125 13.61 2.22 2.34
N LEU A 126 13.18 2.01 1.09
CA LEU A 126 12.17 1.03 0.74
C LEU A 126 12.80 -0.36 0.73
N ASP A 127 12.23 -1.29 1.47
CA ASP A 127 12.66 -2.69 1.42
C ASP A 127 12.47 -3.22 -0.01
N PRO A 128 13.51 -3.73 -0.65
CA PRO A 128 13.42 -4.24 -2.02
C PRO A 128 12.61 -5.54 -2.12
N ARG A 129 12.33 -6.18 -1.00
CA ARG A 129 11.55 -7.41 -0.93
C ARG A 129 10.08 -7.09 -0.68
N ILE A 130 9.26 -7.24 -1.69
CA ILE A 130 7.82 -7.04 -1.61
C ILE A 130 7.13 -8.39 -1.46
N SER A 131 6.55 -8.64 -0.29
CA SER A 131 5.74 -9.82 -0.04
C SER A 131 4.33 -9.58 -0.56
N PHE A 132 3.77 -10.57 -1.26
CA PHE A 132 2.39 -10.52 -1.74
C PHE A 132 1.64 -11.81 -1.40
N GLN A 133 0.33 -11.73 -1.37
CA GLN A 133 -0.55 -12.89 -1.20
C GLN A 133 -1.78 -12.73 -2.08
N GLU A 134 -2.11 -13.78 -2.81
CA GLU A 134 -3.39 -13.92 -3.51
C GLU A 134 -4.39 -14.60 -2.58
N ILE A 135 -5.60 -14.04 -2.48
CA ILE A 135 -6.60 -14.47 -1.50
C ILE A 135 -7.59 -15.41 -2.17
N ASP A 136 -7.90 -16.51 -1.47
CA ASP A 136 -8.92 -17.47 -1.90
C ASP A 136 -10.30 -16.80 -2.02
N ARG A 137 -11.11 -17.30 -2.97
CA ARG A 137 -12.47 -16.84 -3.23
C ARG A 137 -13.40 -16.86 -2.02
N TYR A 138 -13.15 -17.73 -1.06
CA TYR A 138 -13.98 -17.87 0.14
C TYR A 138 -13.77 -16.75 1.16
N PHE A 139 -12.67 -16.03 1.07
CA PHE A 139 -12.39 -14.92 1.98
C PHE A 139 -13.26 -13.70 1.66
N LEU A 140 -13.47 -13.40 0.39
CA LEU A 140 -14.27 -12.27 -0.08
C LEU A 140 -15.15 -12.72 -1.25
N SER A 141 -16.40 -13.03 -0.96
CA SER A 141 -17.37 -13.50 -1.96
C SER A 141 -17.50 -12.55 -3.15
N GLY A 142 -17.30 -13.08 -4.36
CA GLY A 142 -17.45 -12.34 -5.60
C GLY A 142 -16.31 -11.37 -5.93
N CYS A 143 -15.20 -11.43 -5.19
CA CYS A 143 -14.00 -10.67 -5.48
C CYS A 143 -12.79 -11.58 -5.67
N ALA A 144 -12.03 -11.36 -6.74
CA ALA A 144 -10.64 -11.77 -6.80
C ALA A 144 -9.82 -10.71 -6.08
N CYS A 145 -8.98 -11.10 -5.15
CA CYS A 145 -8.23 -10.18 -4.32
C CYS A 145 -6.77 -10.62 -4.17
N ALA A 146 -5.89 -9.66 -4.16
CA ALA A 146 -4.50 -9.83 -3.78
C ALA A 146 -4.07 -8.65 -2.92
N PHE A 147 -3.11 -8.85 -2.04
CA PHE A 147 -2.48 -7.75 -1.33
C PHE A 147 -0.97 -7.91 -1.31
N PHE A 148 -0.29 -6.81 -1.11
CA PHE A 148 1.15 -6.78 -0.93
C PHE A 148 1.52 -5.78 0.16
N GLN A 149 2.72 -5.95 0.71
CA GLN A 149 3.21 -5.11 1.78
C GLN A 149 4.46 -4.37 1.34
N ILE A 150 4.51 -3.09 1.68
CA ILE A 150 5.67 -2.22 1.46
C ILE A 150 6.20 -1.78 2.81
N ALA A 151 7.47 -2.04 3.04
CA ALA A 151 8.16 -1.64 4.25
C ALA A 151 9.14 -0.50 3.97
N THR A 152 9.17 0.48 4.85
CA THR A 152 10.15 1.56 4.85
C THR A 152 10.94 1.56 6.13
N ASP A 153 12.24 1.81 6.03
CA ASP A 153 13.13 2.04 7.14
C ASP A 153 13.64 3.48 7.08
N VAL A 154 13.45 4.23 8.15
CA VAL A 154 13.84 5.64 8.22
C VAL A 154 14.63 5.89 9.51
N TYR A 155 15.74 6.60 9.39
CA TYR A 155 16.47 7.06 10.57
C TYR A 155 15.56 7.92 11.44
N THR A 156 15.55 7.62 12.73
CA THR A 156 14.72 8.31 13.73
C THR A 156 15.63 9.04 14.72
N ASP A 157 15.48 10.36 14.81
CA ASP A 157 16.22 11.15 15.78
C ASP A 157 15.61 10.93 17.19
N LEU A 158 16.29 10.11 18.00
CA LEU A 158 15.90 9.80 19.37
C LEU A 158 16.78 10.53 20.41
N ARG A 159 17.50 11.57 20.01
CA ARG A 159 18.28 12.37 20.96
C ARG A 159 17.33 13.08 21.91
N TYR A 160 17.61 12.92 23.21
CA TYR A 160 16.83 13.64 24.24
C TYR A 160 17.00 15.15 24.08
N ASN A 161 15.91 15.86 24.10
CA ASN A 161 15.88 17.32 24.11
C ASN A 161 15.00 17.79 25.25
N GLN A 162 15.59 18.45 26.23
CA GLN A 162 14.89 18.91 27.41
C GLN A 162 13.75 19.89 27.08
N GLU A 163 13.90 20.72 26.07
CA GLU A 163 12.89 21.71 25.65
C GLU A 163 11.57 21.05 25.17
N GLU A 164 11.59 19.77 24.85
CA GLU A 164 10.39 19.03 24.45
C GLU A 164 9.55 18.56 25.65
N TRP A 165 10.08 18.69 26.88
CA TRP A 165 9.48 18.14 28.10
C TRP A 165 9.13 19.16 29.18
N GLU A 166 9.50 20.42 29.02
CA GLU A 166 9.27 21.53 29.98
C GLU A 166 8.26 22.56 29.45
#